data_716e9c423360367d68194c10d50a5a46
#
_entry.id   716e9c423360367d68194c10d50a5a46
#
_cell.length_a   1.000
_cell.length_b   1.000
_cell.length_c   1.000
_cell.angle_alpha   90.00
_cell.angle_beta   90.00
_cell.angle_gamma   90.00
#
_symmetry.space_group_name_H-M   'P 1'
#
loop_
_entity.id
_entity.type
_entity.pdbx_description
1 polymer ?
#
loop_
_entity_poly.entity_id
_entity_poly.type
_entity_poly.pdbx_seq_one_letter_code
_entity_poly.pdbx_strand_id
1 'polypeptide(L)'
;KKFIIGLEAKFAISGPQVTVRLVGRTRSSITTGEETQSWDWSGDDDDFPIDFSPVGSASDLTRDLWETLVNDADEMEDYLWSRDYIDFLADFPNLSFTPQEFVENLDRLKPRLYSIASSPDAHPGLVELTVAIVRYSHHGRDRGGLCTIYMADHAPLNELAVPMFMSPTRSFVLPADGSTDIIMVGPGTGIAPFRAYLEQREIDGATGRNWLFFGDRTEADEYLYGDELEAWRKSGHLEQLDLAWSRDPNVPKTYVQNLMAKHAEKIWEWIDGGAYFYVCGDKNRMAKDVHQTLIDIVAEHGGLSAEDAKEFVEKRMMKDEKRYLRDVY
;
A
#
# COMPACT_ATOMS: atom_id res chain seq x y z
N LYS A 1 1.56 7.28 2.22
CA LYS A 1 1.56 5.84 1.89
C LYS A 1 0.20 5.52 1.31
N LYS A 2 0.17 5.00 0.09
CA LYS A 2 -1.06 4.66 -0.60
C LYS A 2 -1.54 3.32 -0.12
N PHE A 3 -2.74 3.29 0.31
CA PHE A 3 -3.53 2.10 0.49
C PHE A 3 -4.67 2.16 -0.51
N ILE A 4 -5.03 1.02 -1.03
CA ILE A 4 -6.02 0.98 -2.07
C ILE A 4 -7.27 0.29 -1.53
N ILE A 5 -8.23 1.02 -0.93
CA ILE A 5 -9.64 0.62 -0.94
C ILE A 5 -10.31 1.42 -2.03
N GLY A 6 -10.91 0.76 -2.99
CA GLY A 6 -11.86 1.41 -3.84
C GLY A 6 -13.16 1.59 -3.08
N LEU A 7 -13.49 2.81 -2.74
CA LEU A 7 -14.75 3.16 -2.13
C LEU A 7 -15.67 3.79 -3.16
N GLU A 8 -16.42 2.98 -3.83
CA GLU A 8 -17.71 3.30 -4.42
C GLU A 8 -18.52 1.99 -4.49
N ALA A 9 -19.46 1.83 -3.60
CA ALA A 9 -20.39 0.74 -3.69
C ALA A 9 -21.72 1.26 -4.23
N LYS A 10 -21.99 0.99 -5.49
CA LYS A 10 -23.35 0.71 -5.94
C LYS A 10 -23.39 -0.78 -6.22
N PHE A 11 -23.76 -1.55 -5.23
CA PHE A 11 -24.06 -2.96 -5.43
C PHE A 11 -25.54 -3.21 -5.25
N ALA A 12 -26.23 -3.36 -6.39
CA ALA A 12 -27.28 -4.34 -6.48
C ALA A 12 -26.61 -5.65 -6.91
N ILE A 13 -26.13 -6.47 -6.00
CA ILE A 13 -25.70 -7.83 -6.29
C ILE A 13 -26.63 -8.78 -5.60
N SER A 14 -27.43 -9.46 -6.40
CA SER A 14 -27.94 -10.78 -6.09
C SER A 14 -26.74 -11.75 -6.24
N GLY A 15 -25.94 -11.91 -5.20
CA GLY A 15 -24.76 -12.76 -5.16
C GLY A 15 -24.28 -12.96 -3.72
N PRO A 16 -23.37 -13.90 -3.45
CA PRO A 16 -22.89 -14.16 -2.09
C PRO A 16 -22.29 -12.89 -1.48
N GLN A 17 -22.64 -12.65 -0.23
CA GLN A 17 -22.14 -11.52 0.55
C GLN A 17 -20.64 -11.69 0.81
N VAL A 18 -19.84 -10.64 0.62
CA VAL A 18 -18.41 -10.64 0.90
C VAL A 18 -18.18 -9.96 2.23
N THR A 19 -17.64 -10.68 3.19
CA THR A 19 -17.20 -10.11 4.47
C THR A 19 -15.77 -9.63 4.38
N VAL A 20 -15.49 -8.43 4.87
CA VAL A 20 -14.13 -7.89 4.92
C VAL A 20 -13.58 -7.99 6.33
N ARG A 21 -12.48 -8.71 6.46
CA ARG A 21 -11.72 -8.79 7.70
C ARG A 21 -10.53 -7.83 7.61
N LEU A 22 -10.53 -6.83 8.47
CA LEU A 22 -9.40 -5.93 8.62
C LEU A 22 -8.42 -6.52 9.65
N VAL A 23 -7.24 -6.89 9.21
CA VAL A 23 -6.16 -7.34 10.10
C VAL A 23 -5.24 -6.16 10.33
N GLY A 24 -5.32 -5.55 11.51
CA GLY A 24 -4.48 -4.43 11.92
C GLY A 24 -3.77 -4.74 13.22
N ARG A 25 -2.45 -4.51 13.29
CA ARG A 25 -1.77 -4.39 14.58
C ARG A 25 -1.82 -2.93 15.02
N THR A 26 -2.66 -2.64 16.00
CA THR A 26 -2.48 -1.51 16.91
C THR A 26 -1.99 -2.07 18.24
N ARG A 27 -1.32 -1.29 19.06
CA ARG A 27 -0.88 -1.68 20.42
C ARG A 27 -2.02 -2.12 21.38
N SER A 28 -3.24 -2.23 20.89
CA SER A 28 -4.40 -2.77 21.60
C SER A 28 -5.07 -3.85 20.74
N SER A 29 -5.25 -5.01 21.32
CA SER A 29 -5.86 -6.19 20.73
C SER A 29 -7.20 -5.88 20.04
N ILE A 30 -7.33 -6.22 18.76
CA ILE A 30 -8.59 -6.17 18.03
C ILE A 30 -9.20 -7.58 18.00
N THR A 31 -10.40 -7.68 18.48
CA THR A 31 -11.20 -8.90 18.43
C THR A 31 -11.97 -8.97 17.10
N THR A 32 -11.98 -10.12 16.48
CA THR A 32 -12.66 -10.37 15.19
C THR A 32 -14.14 -10.67 15.39
N GLY A 33 -14.98 -10.15 14.51
CA GLY A 33 -16.42 -10.48 14.46
C GLY A 33 -16.95 -10.52 13.02
N GLU A 34 -17.89 -11.41 12.76
CA GLU A 34 -18.52 -11.65 11.46
C GLU A 34 -19.97 -11.14 11.47
N GLU A 35 -20.34 -10.24 10.53
CA GLU A 35 -21.75 -10.09 10.10
C GLU A 35 -21.89 -9.20 8.85
N THR A 36 -22.95 -9.43 8.06
CA THR A 36 -23.20 -8.85 6.74
C THR A 36 -24.49 -8.03 6.71
N GLN A 37 -24.49 -6.83 6.12
CA GLN A 37 -25.68 -6.02 5.84
C GLN A 37 -25.53 -5.15 4.56
N SER A 38 -26.65 -4.71 3.98
CA SER A 38 -26.70 -3.87 2.77
C SER A 38 -27.00 -2.40 3.08
N TRP A 39 -26.40 -1.47 2.34
CA TRP A 39 -26.55 -0.02 2.56
C TRP A 39 -27.37 0.67 1.47
N ASP A 40 -28.25 1.57 1.90
CA ASP A 40 -28.92 2.55 1.06
C ASP A 40 -28.53 3.96 1.55
N TRP A 41 -27.99 4.77 0.67
CA TRP A 41 -27.61 6.14 0.99
C TRP A 41 -28.73 7.09 0.58
N SER A 42 -29.58 7.44 1.50
CA SER A 42 -30.53 8.56 1.42
C SER A 42 -30.55 9.28 2.78
N GLY A 43 -29.59 10.10 3.05
CA GLY A 43 -29.50 10.86 4.28
C GLY A 43 -29.19 12.31 4.01
N ASP A 44 -30.16 13.18 4.29
CA ASP A 44 -29.96 14.59 4.55
C ASP A 44 -29.30 14.70 5.92
N ASP A 45 -28.00 14.95 5.98
CA ASP A 45 -27.31 15.25 7.24
C ASP A 45 -26.82 16.70 7.22
N ASP A 46 -27.65 17.57 7.81
CA ASP A 46 -27.42 19.00 8.03
C ASP A 46 -26.66 19.31 9.34
N ASP A 47 -25.76 18.46 9.84
CA ASP A 47 -25.08 18.72 11.10
C ASP A 47 -23.57 18.51 11.06
N PHE A 48 -22.85 19.47 10.40
CA PHE A 48 -21.47 19.77 10.76
C PHE A 48 -21.35 21.26 11.10
N PRO A 49 -21.27 21.64 12.37
CA PRO A 49 -21.02 23.03 12.74
C PRO A 49 -19.55 23.37 12.47
N ILE A 50 -19.26 23.92 11.32
CA ILE A 50 -17.99 24.62 11.08
C ILE A 50 -18.22 26.07 11.50
N ASP A 51 -17.65 26.45 12.62
CA ASP A 51 -17.66 27.86 13.06
C ASP A 51 -16.60 28.65 12.26
N PHE A 52 -17.07 29.48 11.34
CA PHE A 52 -16.26 30.38 10.50
C PHE A 52 -16.17 31.79 11.09
N SER A 53 -16.02 31.93 12.39
CA SER A 53 -15.82 33.26 13.00
C SER A 53 -14.53 33.91 12.49
N PRO A 54 -14.54 35.13 11.94
CA PRO A 54 -13.35 35.78 11.40
C PRO A 54 -12.36 36.12 12.50
N VAL A 55 -11.15 35.60 12.45
CA VAL A 55 -10.07 35.95 13.35
C VAL A 55 -9.14 36.96 12.66
N GLY A 56 -9.25 38.23 13.07
CA GLY A 56 -8.19 39.25 12.96
C GLY A 56 -7.96 39.92 11.60
N SER A 57 -7.38 41.11 11.64
CA SER A 57 -7.01 41.94 10.47
C SER A 57 -5.82 41.33 9.71
N ALA A 58 -5.89 41.30 8.37
CA ALA A 58 -4.78 40.86 7.53
C ALA A 58 -3.53 41.69 7.77
N SER A 59 -2.43 41.05 8.00
CA SER A 59 -1.12 41.67 7.98
C SER A 59 -0.58 41.77 6.56
N ASP A 60 0.36 42.67 6.32
CA ASP A 60 1.06 42.80 5.02
C ASP A 60 1.73 41.45 4.62
N LEU A 61 2.12 40.64 5.59
CA LEU A 61 2.66 39.28 5.41
C LEU A 61 1.73 38.36 4.58
N THR A 62 0.41 38.48 4.73
CA THR A 62 -0.55 37.66 3.97
C THR A 62 -0.58 38.04 2.49
N ARG A 63 -0.40 39.32 2.18
CA ARG A 63 -0.33 39.82 0.80
C ARG A 63 0.98 39.35 0.15
N ASP A 64 2.11 39.52 0.83
CA ASP A 64 3.43 39.16 0.32
C ASP A 64 3.51 37.64 0.05
N LEU A 65 2.94 36.82 0.96
CA LEU A 65 2.82 35.37 0.76
C LEU A 65 1.99 35.07 -0.48
N TRP A 66 0.81 35.67 -0.63
CA TRP A 66 -0.05 35.44 -1.79
C TRP A 66 0.63 35.86 -3.11
N GLU A 67 1.29 37.00 -3.14
CA GLU A 67 2.01 37.47 -4.33
C GLU A 67 3.16 36.53 -4.69
N THR A 68 3.87 35.97 -3.71
CA THR A 68 4.89 34.95 -3.93
C THR A 68 4.29 33.68 -4.54
N LEU A 69 3.26 33.14 -3.92
CA LEU A 69 2.64 31.88 -4.38
C LEU A 69 2.03 31.98 -5.79
N VAL A 70 1.42 33.11 -6.14
CA VAL A 70 0.79 33.30 -7.46
C VAL A 70 1.85 33.47 -8.58
N ASN A 71 3.02 33.99 -8.24
CA ASN A 71 4.07 34.28 -9.22
C ASN A 71 5.15 33.21 -9.31
N ASP A 72 5.20 32.26 -8.38
CA ASP A 72 6.18 31.17 -8.34
C ASP A 72 5.48 29.80 -8.20
N ALA A 73 5.58 28.99 -9.26
CA ALA A 73 4.89 27.70 -9.31
C ALA A 73 5.52 26.66 -8.35
N ASP A 74 6.84 26.73 -8.15
CA ASP A 74 7.56 25.80 -7.28
C ASP A 74 7.23 26.12 -5.81
N GLU A 75 7.19 27.39 -5.44
CA GLU A 75 6.74 27.84 -4.11
C GLU A 75 5.28 27.47 -3.85
N MET A 76 4.42 27.59 -4.87
CA MET A 76 3.02 27.15 -4.78
C MET A 76 2.91 25.64 -4.55
N GLU A 77 3.68 24.81 -5.28
CA GLU A 77 3.67 23.36 -5.12
C GLU A 77 4.15 22.97 -3.72
N ASP A 78 5.25 23.55 -3.25
CA ASP A 78 5.79 23.31 -1.90
C ASP A 78 4.81 23.77 -0.81
N TYR A 79 4.16 24.91 -1.00
CA TYR A 79 3.13 25.40 -0.09
C TYR A 79 1.95 24.43 0.02
N LEU A 80 1.42 23.96 -1.11
CA LEU A 80 0.25 23.08 -1.16
C LEU A 80 0.58 21.64 -0.74
N TRP A 81 1.84 21.22 -0.82
CA TRP A 81 2.27 19.87 -0.49
C TRP A 81 1.88 19.41 0.93
N SER A 82 1.90 20.30 1.88
CA SER A 82 1.74 19.99 3.30
C SER A 82 0.49 20.59 3.94
N ARG A 83 -0.29 21.38 3.19
CA ARG A 83 -1.44 22.12 3.69
C ARG A 83 -2.76 21.51 3.22
N ASP A 84 -3.77 21.62 4.07
CA ASP A 84 -5.16 21.39 3.71
C ASP A 84 -5.94 22.73 3.71
N TYR A 85 -7.24 22.68 3.42
CA TYR A 85 -8.08 23.88 3.38
C TYR A 85 -8.11 24.65 4.70
N ILE A 86 -7.98 23.97 5.85
CA ILE A 86 -7.97 24.65 7.17
C ILE A 86 -6.68 25.45 7.34
N ASP A 87 -5.52 24.91 6.92
CA ASP A 87 -4.27 25.66 6.95
C ASP A 87 -4.32 26.85 6.01
N PHE A 88 -4.84 26.63 4.81
CA PHE A 88 -4.99 27.70 3.83
C PHE A 88 -5.87 28.85 4.35
N LEU A 89 -7.03 28.53 4.93
CA LEU A 89 -7.91 29.54 5.51
C LEU A 89 -7.29 30.24 6.75
N ALA A 90 -6.46 29.53 7.49
CA ALA A 90 -5.73 30.14 8.62
C ALA A 90 -4.62 31.09 8.15
N ASP A 91 -3.94 30.75 7.05
CA ASP A 91 -2.90 31.61 6.47
C ASP A 91 -3.52 32.84 5.75
N PHE A 92 -4.76 32.73 5.27
CA PHE A 92 -5.49 33.79 4.58
C PHE A 92 -6.83 34.14 5.26
N PRO A 93 -6.80 34.70 6.46
CA PRO A 93 -8.00 34.92 7.30
C PRO A 93 -8.99 35.95 6.74
N ASN A 94 -8.63 36.69 5.68
CA ASN A 94 -9.53 37.64 4.99
C ASN A 94 -10.33 37.00 3.86
N LEU A 95 -10.03 35.75 3.52
CA LEU A 95 -10.88 35.03 2.58
C LEU A 95 -12.18 34.66 3.28
N SER A 96 -13.29 34.98 2.63
CA SER A 96 -14.61 34.56 3.09
C SER A 96 -15.32 33.82 1.97
N PHE A 97 -15.92 32.70 2.29
CA PHE A 97 -16.75 31.93 1.38
C PHE A 97 -18.11 31.73 2.03
N THR A 98 -19.18 31.78 1.24
CA THR A 98 -20.41 31.15 1.67
C THR A 98 -20.19 29.61 1.74
N PRO A 99 -20.97 28.88 2.54
CA PRO A 99 -20.88 27.43 2.55
C PRO A 99 -20.99 26.77 1.17
N GLN A 100 -21.84 27.31 0.32
CA GLN A 100 -22.03 26.84 -1.05
C GLN A 100 -20.77 27.05 -1.91
N GLU A 101 -20.18 28.23 -1.89
CA GLU A 101 -18.92 28.51 -2.62
C GLU A 101 -17.77 27.66 -2.12
N PHE A 102 -17.68 27.40 -0.82
CA PHE A 102 -16.66 26.52 -0.27
C PHE A 102 -16.83 25.09 -0.79
N VAL A 103 -18.03 24.53 -0.73
CA VAL A 103 -18.31 23.17 -1.21
C VAL A 103 -18.06 23.02 -2.72
N GLU A 104 -18.37 24.04 -3.51
CA GLU A 104 -18.12 24.05 -4.96
C GLU A 104 -16.62 23.99 -5.32
N ASN A 105 -15.75 24.42 -4.41
CA ASN A 105 -14.29 24.33 -4.56
C ASN A 105 -13.70 22.99 -4.07
N LEU A 106 -14.50 22.12 -3.46
CA LEU A 106 -14.03 20.82 -2.99
C LEU A 106 -14.10 19.77 -4.10
N ASP A 107 -13.05 19.00 -4.21
CA ASP A 107 -13.06 17.77 -5.00
C ASP A 107 -13.81 16.65 -4.26
N ARG A 108 -14.45 15.77 -5.01
CA ARG A 108 -15.00 14.53 -4.45
C ARG A 108 -13.88 13.65 -3.91
N LEU A 109 -14.14 12.95 -2.82
CA LEU A 109 -13.21 11.99 -2.28
C LEU A 109 -12.89 10.91 -3.31
N LYS A 110 -11.61 10.77 -3.62
CA LYS A 110 -11.12 9.73 -4.54
C LYS A 110 -11.05 8.38 -3.80
N PRO A 111 -11.41 7.28 -4.44
CA PRO A 111 -11.25 5.96 -3.84
C PRO A 111 -9.77 5.66 -3.56
N ARG A 112 -9.49 4.85 -2.53
CA ARG A 112 -8.17 4.29 -2.23
C ARG A 112 -8.21 2.81 -2.54
N LEU A 113 -7.20 2.34 -3.27
CA LEU A 113 -7.05 0.92 -3.60
C LEU A 113 -6.15 0.27 -2.56
N TYR A 114 -6.43 -0.93 -2.09
CA TYR A 114 -5.60 -1.75 -1.20
C TYR A 114 -5.43 -3.13 -1.81
N SER A 115 -4.20 -3.61 -1.85
CA SER A 115 -3.93 -4.97 -2.30
C SER A 115 -4.58 -5.97 -1.35
N ILE A 116 -5.29 -6.94 -1.91
CA ILE A 116 -5.95 -7.99 -1.13
C ILE A 116 -4.86 -8.91 -0.55
N ALA A 117 -5.01 -9.22 0.75
CA ALA A 117 -4.05 -10.02 1.51
C ALA A 117 -4.51 -11.46 1.74
N SER A 118 -5.62 -11.88 1.13
CA SER A 118 -6.18 -13.22 1.28
C SER A 118 -6.52 -13.86 -0.07
N SER A 119 -6.35 -15.17 -0.16
CA SER A 119 -6.89 -15.95 -1.27
C SER A 119 -8.40 -16.16 -1.11
N PRO A 120 -9.20 -15.96 -2.17
CA PRO A 120 -10.64 -16.23 -2.11
C PRO A 120 -10.97 -17.72 -1.91
N ASP A 121 -10.06 -18.61 -2.26
CA ASP A 121 -10.23 -20.05 -2.09
C ASP A 121 -9.85 -20.50 -0.68
N ALA A 122 -8.87 -19.84 -0.04
CA ALA A 122 -8.54 -20.04 1.36
C ALA A 122 -9.62 -19.46 2.29
N HIS A 123 -10.20 -18.33 1.91
CA HIS A 123 -11.16 -17.58 2.72
C HIS A 123 -12.45 -17.30 1.92
N PRO A 124 -13.30 -18.31 1.63
CA PRO A 124 -14.51 -18.13 0.85
C PRO A 124 -15.44 -17.07 1.45
N GLY A 125 -15.78 -16.05 0.67
CA GLY A 125 -16.64 -14.96 1.11
C GLY A 125 -15.96 -13.89 1.97
N LEU A 126 -14.65 -13.98 2.20
CA LEU A 126 -13.86 -12.99 2.96
C LEU A 126 -12.83 -12.30 2.07
N VAL A 127 -12.55 -11.05 2.39
CA VAL A 127 -11.43 -10.29 1.83
C VAL A 127 -10.65 -9.70 3.00
N GLU A 128 -9.37 -10.05 3.09
CA GLU A 128 -8.46 -9.50 4.11
C GLU A 128 -7.55 -8.45 3.48
N LEU A 129 -7.29 -7.37 4.22
CA LEU A 129 -6.45 -6.26 3.80
C LEU A 129 -5.36 -6.00 4.83
N THR A 130 -4.17 -5.66 4.36
CA THR A 130 -3.07 -5.17 5.21
C THR A 130 -3.01 -3.65 5.12
N VAL A 131 -3.41 -2.97 6.20
CA VAL A 131 -3.54 -1.52 6.21
C VAL A 131 -2.66 -0.88 7.29
N ALA A 132 -1.72 -0.02 6.90
CA ALA A 132 -0.99 0.81 7.86
C ALA A 132 -1.78 2.08 8.16
N ILE A 133 -2.04 2.32 9.44
CA ILE A 133 -2.71 3.54 9.90
C ILE A 133 -1.74 4.71 9.76
N VAL A 134 -2.17 5.74 9.02
CA VAL A 134 -1.36 6.96 8.82
C VAL A 134 -1.76 7.99 9.87
N ARG A 135 -0.84 8.33 10.77
CA ARG A 135 -0.98 9.42 11.75
C ARG A 135 0.30 10.24 11.76
N TYR A 136 0.15 11.56 11.75
CA TYR A 136 1.29 12.49 11.79
C TYR A 136 0.84 13.85 12.35
N SER A 137 1.78 14.65 12.81
CA SER A 137 1.53 16.03 13.22
C SER A 137 2.22 16.97 12.24
N HIS A 138 1.51 17.99 11.76
CA HIS A 138 2.01 19.00 10.85
C HIS A 138 1.24 20.32 11.01
N HIS A 139 1.94 21.45 10.90
CA HIS A 139 1.37 22.79 11.14
C HIS A 139 0.61 22.89 12.48
N GLY A 140 1.18 22.29 13.55
CA GLY A 140 0.60 22.35 14.90
C GLY A 140 -0.68 21.53 15.09
N ARG A 141 -1.10 20.72 14.11
CA ARG A 141 -2.31 19.88 14.16
C ARG A 141 -1.97 18.42 13.98
N ASP A 142 -2.67 17.56 14.71
CA ASP A 142 -2.65 16.12 14.47
C ASP A 142 -3.50 15.79 13.23
N ARG A 143 -2.94 14.94 12.39
CA ARG A 143 -3.52 14.57 11.10
C ARG A 143 -3.50 13.06 10.91
N GLY A 144 -4.36 12.59 10.06
CA GLY A 144 -4.41 11.19 9.71
C GLY A 144 -4.79 10.94 8.26
N GLY A 145 -4.46 9.77 7.77
CA GLY A 145 -4.96 9.33 6.48
C GLY A 145 -6.46 9.14 6.54
N LEU A 146 -7.23 9.88 5.76
CA LEU A 146 -8.68 9.93 5.81
C LEU A 146 -9.31 8.53 5.85
N CYS A 147 -8.95 7.66 4.92
CA CYS A 147 -9.49 6.31 4.84
C CYS A 147 -8.97 5.40 5.96
N THR A 148 -7.68 5.48 6.28
CA THR A 148 -7.07 4.59 7.29
C THR A 148 -7.52 4.93 8.70
N ILE A 149 -7.74 6.21 9.03
CA ILE A 149 -8.30 6.64 10.31
C ILE A 149 -9.77 6.28 10.41
N TYR A 150 -10.54 6.49 9.32
CA TYR A 150 -11.94 6.09 9.32
C TYR A 150 -12.10 4.60 9.62
N MET A 151 -11.34 3.74 8.93
CA MET A 151 -11.37 2.30 9.19
C MET A 151 -10.91 1.92 10.60
N ALA A 152 -9.91 2.62 11.15
CA ALA A 152 -9.34 2.27 12.44
C ALA A 152 -10.16 2.77 13.64
N ASP A 153 -10.74 3.96 13.53
CA ASP A 153 -11.32 4.68 14.68
C ASP A 153 -12.83 4.85 14.58
N HIS A 154 -13.40 4.86 13.37
CA HIS A 154 -14.79 5.23 13.15
C HIS A 154 -15.65 4.12 12.54
N ALA A 155 -15.03 3.16 11.82
CA ALA A 155 -15.78 2.02 11.31
C ALA A 155 -16.07 1.05 12.44
N PRO A 156 -17.35 0.87 12.88
CA PRO A 156 -17.68 -0.07 13.93
C PRO A 156 -17.44 -1.50 13.44
N LEU A 157 -17.03 -2.36 14.37
CA LEU A 157 -16.88 -3.78 14.09
C LEU A 157 -18.27 -4.41 13.90
N ASN A 158 -18.41 -5.27 12.90
CA ASN A 158 -19.64 -5.98 12.57
C ASN A 158 -20.80 -5.09 12.12
N GLU A 159 -20.52 -3.87 11.69
CA GLU A 159 -21.48 -2.99 11.07
C GLU A 159 -20.98 -2.59 9.67
N LEU A 160 -21.92 -2.33 8.77
CA LEU A 160 -21.57 -1.83 7.45
C LEU A 160 -21.23 -0.36 7.51
N ALA A 161 -19.95 -0.10 7.55
CA ALA A 161 -19.47 1.25 7.68
C ALA A 161 -18.53 1.66 6.54
N VAL A 162 -18.06 0.71 5.73
CA VAL A 162 -17.04 0.98 4.69
C VAL A 162 -17.55 0.50 3.33
N PRO A 163 -18.10 1.40 2.49
CA PRO A 163 -18.45 1.05 1.11
C PRO A 163 -17.19 0.65 0.34
N MET A 164 -17.23 -0.47 -0.38
CA MET A 164 -16.09 -1.02 -1.12
C MET A 164 -16.49 -1.56 -2.48
N PHE A 165 -15.52 -1.61 -3.39
CA PHE A 165 -15.63 -2.34 -4.65
C PHE A 165 -14.37 -3.14 -4.93
N MET A 166 -14.52 -4.24 -5.67
CA MET A 166 -13.40 -5.04 -6.12
C MET A 166 -12.88 -4.49 -7.45
N SER A 167 -11.58 -4.20 -7.49
CA SER A 167 -10.89 -3.79 -8.71
C SER A 167 -9.98 -4.94 -9.18
N PRO A 168 -10.37 -5.69 -10.23
CA PRO A 168 -9.56 -6.80 -10.71
C PRO A 168 -8.27 -6.29 -11.36
N THR A 169 -7.14 -6.90 -11.00
CA THR A 169 -5.88 -6.72 -11.73
C THR A 169 -5.73 -7.78 -12.81
N ARG A 170 -5.09 -7.41 -13.95
CA ARG A 170 -4.73 -8.34 -15.01
C ARG A 170 -3.22 -8.46 -15.20
N SER A 171 -2.47 -7.62 -14.53
CA SER A 171 -1.02 -7.49 -14.71
C SER A 171 -0.21 -7.96 -13.51
N PHE A 172 -0.84 -8.15 -12.37
CA PHE A 172 -0.17 -8.64 -11.15
C PHE A 172 -0.89 -9.90 -10.70
N VAL A 173 -0.49 -11.03 -11.28
CA VAL A 173 -1.14 -12.34 -11.12
C VAL A 173 -0.12 -13.44 -10.96
N LEU A 174 -0.50 -14.55 -10.37
CA LEU A 174 0.34 -15.77 -10.28
C LEU A 174 0.64 -16.34 -11.68
N PRO A 175 1.78 -17.07 -11.83
CA PRO A 175 2.04 -17.83 -13.04
C PRO A 175 0.92 -18.84 -13.28
N ALA A 176 0.56 -19.04 -14.56
CA ALA A 176 -0.44 -20.05 -14.92
C ALA A 176 0.03 -21.49 -14.63
N ASP A 177 1.34 -21.73 -14.67
CA ASP A 177 1.94 -23.00 -14.32
C ASP A 177 2.38 -22.96 -12.86
N GLY A 178 1.73 -23.75 -12.01
CA GLY A 178 2.03 -23.87 -10.57
C GLY A 178 3.41 -24.47 -10.26
N SER A 179 4.11 -25.06 -11.25
CA SER A 179 5.50 -25.51 -11.11
C SER A 179 6.54 -24.39 -11.24
N THR A 180 6.11 -23.19 -11.65
CA THR A 180 6.99 -22.02 -11.80
C THR A 180 7.40 -21.48 -10.42
N ASP A 181 8.69 -21.22 -10.26
CA ASP A 181 9.25 -20.56 -9.08
C ASP A 181 8.84 -19.09 -9.02
N ILE A 182 8.66 -18.56 -7.80
CA ILE A 182 8.36 -17.14 -7.60
C ILE A 182 9.25 -16.50 -6.54
N ILE A 183 9.75 -15.31 -6.84
CA ILE A 183 10.48 -14.44 -5.91
C ILE A 183 9.59 -13.21 -5.65
N MET A 184 9.34 -12.93 -4.38
CA MET A 184 8.43 -11.88 -3.92
C MET A 184 9.18 -10.88 -3.05
N VAL A 185 9.12 -9.59 -3.37
CA VAL A 185 9.74 -8.51 -2.58
C VAL A 185 8.67 -7.55 -2.12
N GLY A 186 8.32 -7.61 -0.83
CA GLY A 186 7.19 -6.88 -0.27
C GLY A 186 7.37 -6.38 1.15
N PRO A 187 8.19 -5.35 1.38
CA PRO A 187 8.34 -4.76 2.71
C PRO A 187 7.09 -3.99 3.15
N GLY A 188 6.85 -3.99 4.46
CA GLY A 188 5.70 -3.36 5.07
C GLY A 188 4.38 -3.92 4.55
N THR A 189 3.45 -3.05 4.20
CA THR A 189 2.15 -3.47 3.62
C THR A 189 2.25 -4.06 2.23
N GLY A 190 3.41 -4.01 1.59
CA GLY A 190 3.69 -4.70 0.33
C GLY A 190 3.62 -6.23 0.42
N ILE A 191 3.60 -6.78 1.64
CA ILE A 191 3.38 -8.22 1.87
C ILE A 191 1.97 -8.69 1.48
N ALA A 192 0.98 -7.79 1.45
CA ALA A 192 -0.43 -8.16 1.27
C ALA A 192 -0.68 -9.13 0.10
N PRO A 193 -0.34 -8.82 -1.15
CA PRO A 193 -0.60 -9.74 -2.25
C PRO A 193 0.22 -11.03 -2.15
N PHE A 194 1.36 -11.01 -1.48
CA PHE A 194 2.23 -12.18 -1.36
C PHE A 194 1.70 -13.20 -0.35
N ARG A 195 1.05 -12.74 0.72
CA ARG A 195 0.30 -13.63 1.60
C ARG A 195 -0.82 -14.34 0.82
N ALA A 196 -1.61 -13.60 0.05
CA ALA A 196 -2.65 -14.18 -0.78
C ALA A 196 -2.09 -15.18 -1.82
N TYR A 197 -0.92 -14.90 -2.40
CA TYR A 197 -0.25 -15.80 -3.33
C TYR A 197 0.21 -17.08 -2.67
N LEU A 198 0.79 -17.01 -1.47
CA LEU A 198 1.21 -18.19 -0.72
C LEU A 198 0.01 -19.06 -0.35
N GLU A 199 -1.08 -18.47 0.15
CA GLU A 199 -2.34 -19.18 0.43
C GLU A 199 -2.89 -19.88 -0.83
N GLN A 200 -2.96 -19.17 -1.95
CA GLN A 200 -3.49 -19.73 -3.20
C GLN A 200 -2.63 -20.87 -3.70
N ARG A 201 -1.30 -20.71 -3.71
CA ARG A 201 -0.37 -21.74 -4.17
C ARG A 201 -0.39 -22.98 -3.28
N GLU A 202 -0.62 -22.82 -1.99
CA GLU A 202 -0.79 -23.95 -1.06
C GLU A 202 -2.05 -24.75 -1.40
N ILE A 203 -3.18 -24.08 -1.62
CA ILE A 203 -4.45 -24.72 -2.00
C ILE A 203 -4.35 -25.39 -3.37
N ASP A 204 -3.72 -24.74 -4.34
CA ASP A 204 -3.53 -25.28 -5.69
C ASP A 204 -2.54 -26.45 -5.71
N GLY A 205 -1.83 -26.73 -4.62
CA GLY A 205 -0.77 -27.72 -4.58
C GLY A 205 0.39 -27.37 -5.53
N ALA A 206 0.67 -26.09 -5.70
CA ALA A 206 1.74 -25.61 -6.57
C ALA A 206 3.10 -26.15 -6.11
N THR A 207 3.89 -26.68 -7.05
CA THR A 207 5.17 -27.35 -6.77
C THR A 207 6.39 -26.45 -6.98
N GLY A 208 6.22 -25.30 -7.63
CA GLY A 208 7.27 -24.31 -7.78
C GLY A 208 7.63 -23.68 -6.44
N ARG A 209 8.90 -23.35 -6.29
CA ARG A 209 9.45 -22.78 -5.05
C ARG A 209 8.96 -21.36 -4.80
N ASN A 210 8.84 -21.00 -3.52
CA ASN A 210 8.43 -19.66 -3.09
C ASN A 210 9.56 -19.02 -2.28
N TRP A 211 9.95 -17.79 -2.63
CA TRP A 211 10.94 -16.99 -1.92
C TRP A 211 10.39 -15.62 -1.60
N LEU A 212 10.39 -15.23 -0.33
CA LEU A 212 9.89 -13.93 0.13
C LEU A 212 11.01 -13.10 0.78
N PHE A 213 11.18 -11.89 0.30
CA PHE A 213 11.92 -10.83 0.97
C PHE A 213 10.91 -9.90 1.64
N PHE A 214 10.84 -9.96 2.96
CA PHE A 214 10.02 -9.08 3.79
C PHE A 214 10.91 -8.13 4.59
N GLY A 215 10.40 -6.98 4.97
CA GLY A 215 11.11 -6.07 5.85
C GLY A 215 10.23 -4.92 6.34
N ASP A 216 10.60 -4.37 7.50
CA ASP A 216 9.99 -3.17 8.04
C ASP A 216 10.98 -2.47 8.99
N ARG A 217 10.50 -1.72 9.97
CA ARG A 217 11.35 -1.00 10.92
C ARG A 217 11.93 -1.92 11.98
N THR A 218 11.09 -2.63 12.73
CA THR A 218 11.48 -3.52 13.84
C THR A 218 10.76 -4.85 13.73
N GLU A 219 11.41 -5.93 14.18
CA GLU A 219 10.80 -7.25 14.21
C GLU A 219 9.64 -7.31 15.21
N ALA A 220 9.85 -6.80 16.41
CA ALA A 220 8.90 -6.93 17.51
C ALA A 220 7.54 -6.29 17.24
N ASP A 221 7.53 -5.18 16.51
CA ASP A 221 6.29 -4.41 16.27
C ASP A 221 5.71 -4.62 14.86
N GLU A 222 6.53 -4.93 13.86
CA GLU A 222 6.15 -4.89 12.46
C GLU A 222 6.36 -6.19 11.68
N TYR A 223 6.65 -7.32 12.33
CA TYR A 223 6.68 -8.61 11.65
C TYR A 223 5.25 -9.09 11.34
N LEU A 224 4.69 -8.56 10.24
CA LEU A 224 3.34 -8.90 9.80
C LEU A 224 3.27 -10.37 9.38
N TYR A 225 2.23 -11.07 9.86
CA TYR A 225 1.99 -12.48 9.55
C TYR A 225 3.12 -13.45 9.95
N GLY A 226 3.96 -13.06 10.92
CA GLY A 226 5.15 -13.82 11.30
C GLY A 226 4.86 -15.30 11.58
N ASP A 227 3.78 -15.60 12.32
CA ASP A 227 3.41 -16.98 12.65
C ASP A 227 3.05 -17.81 11.41
N GLU A 228 2.33 -17.21 10.44
CA GLU A 228 1.96 -17.87 9.19
C GLU A 228 3.19 -18.09 8.30
N LEU A 229 4.05 -17.08 8.16
CA LEU A 229 5.28 -17.15 7.37
C LEU A 229 6.23 -18.21 7.93
N GLU A 230 6.37 -18.28 9.25
CA GLU A 230 7.18 -19.31 9.90
C GLU A 230 6.57 -20.71 9.77
N ALA A 231 5.24 -20.84 9.77
CA ALA A 231 4.58 -22.11 9.51
C ALA A 231 4.84 -22.59 8.08
N TRP A 232 4.71 -21.72 7.08
CA TRP A 232 5.03 -22.06 5.69
C TRP A 232 6.52 -22.35 5.46
N ARG A 233 7.39 -21.65 6.16
CA ARG A 233 8.84 -21.96 6.13
C ARG A 233 9.12 -23.35 6.70
N LYS A 234 8.50 -23.71 7.82
CA LYS A 234 8.65 -25.04 8.46
C LYS A 234 8.06 -26.17 7.62
N SER A 235 6.96 -25.95 6.93
CA SER A 235 6.36 -26.95 6.02
C SER A 235 7.13 -27.10 4.70
N GLY A 236 8.01 -26.15 4.36
CA GLY A 236 8.72 -26.10 3.07
C GLY A 236 7.90 -25.43 1.96
N HIS A 237 6.68 -24.98 2.23
CA HIS A 237 5.88 -24.22 1.27
C HIS A 237 6.53 -22.86 0.93
N LEU A 238 7.11 -22.19 1.91
CA LEU A 238 7.99 -21.03 1.72
C LEU A 238 9.44 -21.50 1.85
N GLU A 239 10.10 -21.79 0.72
CA GLU A 239 11.46 -22.33 0.72
C GLU A 239 12.46 -21.37 1.35
N GLN A 240 12.33 -20.08 1.05
CA GLN A 240 13.21 -19.07 1.60
C GLN A 240 12.44 -17.82 2.05
N LEU A 241 12.80 -17.35 3.25
CA LEU A 241 12.29 -16.14 3.87
C LEU A 241 13.47 -15.31 4.34
N ASP A 242 13.63 -14.11 3.77
CA ASP A 242 14.64 -13.14 4.15
C ASP A 242 14.00 -11.93 4.80
N LEU A 243 14.43 -11.60 6.01
CA LEU A 243 13.86 -10.56 6.86
C LEU A 243 14.82 -9.36 7.00
N ALA A 244 14.38 -8.19 6.63
CA ALA A 244 15.14 -6.95 6.66
C ALA A 244 14.58 -5.93 7.66
N TRP A 245 15.34 -5.60 8.69
CA TRP A 245 14.94 -4.66 9.73
C TRP A 245 15.74 -3.36 9.62
N SER A 246 15.05 -2.23 9.39
CA SER A 246 15.72 -0.95 9.13
C SER A 246 15.98 -0.10 10.38
N ARG A 247 15.33 -0.40 11.51
CA ARG A 247 15.43 0.34 12.77
C ARG A 247 15.40 -0.53 14.02
N ASP A 248 15.58 -1.83 13.86
CA ASP A 248 15.65 -2.74 15.00
C ASP A 248 16.99 -2.51 15.73
N PRO A 249 16.96 -2.30 17.07
CA PRO A 249 18.18 -2.04 17.84
C PRO A 249 19.08 -3.27 17.98
N ASN A 250 18.56 -4.47 17.73
CA ASN A 250 19.26 -5.73 17.99
C ASN A 250 20.01 -6.27 16.76
N VAL A 251 19.76 -5.71 15.58
CA VAL A 251 20.36 -6.17 14.32
C VAL A 251 20.87 -4.98 13.47
N PRO A 252 21.86 -5.20 12.61
CA PRO A 252 22.32 -4.17 11.69
C PRO A 252 21.19 -3.68 10.78
N LYS A 253 21.13 -2.37 10.58
CA LYS A 253 20.19 -1.74 9.66
C LYS A 253 20.28 -2.38 8.28
N THR A 254 19.20 -3.02 7.84
CA THR A 254 19.14 -3.75 6.59
C THR A 254 17.85 -3.43 5.83
N TYR A 255 17.93 -3.38 4.51
CA TYR A 255 16.79 -3.28 3.61
C TYR A 255 16.72 -4.51 2.70
N VAL A 256 15.56 -4.76 2.09
CA VAL A 256 15.33 -5.93 1.23
C VAL A 256 16.35 -6.01 0.08
N GLN A 257 16.71 -4.89 -0.56
CA GLN A 257 17.72 -4.87 -1.62
C GLN A 257 19.11 -5.28 -1.13
N ASN A 258 19.46 -5.05 0.14
CA ASN A 258 20.72 -5.51 0.69
C ASN A 258 20.75 -7.04 0.83
N LEU A 259 19.62 -7.66 1.19
CA LEU A 259 19.49 -9.11 1.25
C LEU A 259 19.45 -9.72 -0.15
N MET A 260 18.83 -9.06 -1.13
CA MET A 260 18.90 -9.47 -2.53
C MET A 260 20.34 -9.51 -3.02
N ALA A 261 21.13 -8.46 -2.79
CA ALA A 261 22.54 -8.43 -3.17
C ALA A 261 23.35 -9.54 -2.47
N LYS A 262 23.05 -9.86 -1.21
CA LYS A 262 23.67 -10.97 -0.48
C LYS A 262 23.39 -12.35 -1.10
N HIS A 263 22.22 -12.52 -1.70
CA HIS A 263 21.76 -13.76 -2.32
C HIS A 263 21.78 -13.70 -3.86
N ALA A 264 22.59 -12.82 -4.43
CA ALA A 264 22.60 -12.50 -5.85
C ALA A 264 22.73 -13.72 -6.77
N GLU A 265 23.67 -14.65 -6.48
CA GLU A 265 23.88 -15.86 -7.27
C GLU A 265 22.62 -16.74 -7.32
N LYS A 266 21.99 -16.96 -6.16
CA LYS A 266 20.77 -17.79 -6.07
C LYS A 266 19.57 -17.10 -6.74
N ILE A 267 19.44 -15.77 -6.64
CA ILE A 267 18.42 -15.02 -7.35
C ILE A 267 18.60 -15.16 -8.85
N TRP A 268 19.85 -15.05 -9.34
CA TRP A 268 20.14 -15.26 -10.75
C TRP A 268 19.79 -16.67 -11.21
N GLU A 269 20.17 -17.70 -10.45
CA GLU A 269 19.81 -19.10 -10.75
C GLU A 269 18.30 -19.26 -10.97
N TRP A 270 17.49 -18.68 -10.08
CA TRP A 270 16.03 -18.75 -10.21
C TRP A 270 15.52 -17.95 -11.41
N ILE A 271 16.04 -16.75 -11.62
CA ILE A 271 15.66 -15.88 -12.76
C ILE A 271 16.02 -16.53 -14.10
N ASP A 272 17.22 -17.10 -14.23
CA ASP A 272 17.65 -17.80 -15.44
C ASP A 272 16.84 -19.09 -15.67
N GLY A 273 16.43 -19.74 -14.59
CA GLY A 273 15.49 -20.87 -14.58
C GLY A 273 14.04 -20.50 -14.92
N GLY A 274 13.70 -19.23 -15.12
CA GLY A 274 12.38 -18.77 -15.54
C GLY A 274 11.47 -18.31 -14.39
N ALA A 275 11.99 -18.14 -13.18
CA ALA A 275 11.20 -17.65 -12.05
C ALA A 275 10.53 -16.30 -12.34
N TYR A 276 9.33 -16.14 -11.79
CA TYR A 276 8.65 -14.85 -11.74
C TYR A 276 9.20 -14.00 -10.60
N PHE A 277 9.31 -12.70 -10.83
CA PHE A 277 9.80 -11.73 -9.86
C PHE A 277 8.74 -10.67 -9.59
N TYR A 278 8.34 -10.53 -8.34
CA TYR A 278 7.27 -9.63 -7.92
C TYR A 278 7.78 -8.57 -6.97
N VAL A 279 7.32 -7.33 -7.15
CA VAL A 279 7.61 -6.22 -6.24
C VAL A 279 6.33 -5.50 -5.87
N CYS A 280 6.05 -5.39 -4.56
CA CYS A 280 4.91 -4.63 -4.06
C CYS A 280 5.35 -3.67 -2.94
N GLY A 281 4.83 -2.44 -2.97
CA GLY A 281 5.05 -1.43 -1.93
C GLY A 281 5.55 -0.07 -2.43
N ASP A 282 6.44 0.61 -1.68
CA ASP A 282 6.87 1.98 -1.95
C ASP A 282 7.52 2.17 -3.33
N LYS A 283 6.85 2.99 -4.15
CA LYS A 283 7.30 3.33 -5.50
C LYS A 283 8.53 4.23 -5.54
N ASN A 284 8.67 5.12 -4.55
CA ASN A 284 9.57 6.26 -4.66
C ASN A 284 11.03 5.88 -4.34
N ARG A 285 11.23 4.96 -3.41
CA ARG A 285 12.56 4.51 -2.96
C ARG A 285 12.72 3.00 -3.15
N MET A 286 11.99 2.20 -2.40
CA MET A 286 12.16 0.74 -2.35
C MET A 286 12.10 0.10 -3.74
N ALA A 287 11.09 0.40 -4.54
CA ALA A 287 10.94 -0.22 -5.85
C ALA A 287 12.04 0.20 -6.85
N LYS A 288 12.62 1.38 -6.68
CA LYS A 288 13.77 1.81 -7.49
C LYS A 288 15.04 1.06 -7.10
N ASP A 289 15.30 0.95 -5.80
CA ASP A 289 16.47 0.27 -5.27
C ASP A 289 16.43 -1.23 -5.62
N VAL A 290 15.27 -1.87 -5.44
CA VAL A 290 15.04 -3.28 -5.82
C VAL A 290 15.24 -3.49 -7.32
N HIS A 291 14.71 -2.58 -8.14
CA HIS A 291 14.86 -2.64 -9.59
C HIS A 291 16.33 -2.54 -10.02
N GLN A 292 17.07 -1.57 -9.46
CA GLN A 292 18.48 -1.43 -9.76
C GLN A 292 19.28 -2.65 -9.30
N THR A 293 19.02 -3.13 -8.09
CA THR A 293 19.69 -4.34 -7.56
C THR A 293 19.42 -5.56 -8.44
N LEU A 294 18.21 -5.72 -8.99
CA LEU A 294 17.92 -6.81 -9.91
C LEU A 294 18.75 -6.69 -11.22
N ILE A 295 18.90 -5.47 -11.78
CA ILE A 295 19.74 -5.22 -12.94
C ILE A 295 21.22 -5.57 -12.63
N ASP A 296 21.72 -5.15 -11.46
CA ASP A 296 23.09 -5.41 -11.04
C ASP A 296 23.34 -6.93 -10.87
N ILE A 297 22.38 -7.68 -10.29
CA ILE A 297 22.43 -9.14 -10.18
C ILE A 297 22.50 -9.80 -11.56
N VAL A 298 21.66 -9.36 -12.50
CA VAL A 298 21.62 -9.90 -13.86
C VAL A 298 22.93 -9.57 -14.60
N ALA A 299 23.50 -8.39 -14.41
CA ALA A 299 24.77 -8.02 -15.01
C ALA A 299 25.92 -8.89 -14.49
N GLU A 300 26.06 -9.01 -13.17
CA GLU A 300 27.17 -9.70 -12.53
C GLU A 300 27.10 -11.22 -12.77
N HIS A 301 25.98 -11.84 -12.44
CA HIS A 301 25.84 -13.30 -12.48
C HIS A 301 25.40 -13.84 -13.84
N GLY A 302 24.71 -13.02 -14.67
CA GLY A 302 24.40 -13.33 -16.05
C GLY A 302 25.57 -13.07 -17.02
N GLY A 303 26.63 -12.43 -16.56
CA GLY A 303 27.79 -12.07 -17.39
C GLY A 303 27.46 -11.08 -18.50
N LEU A 304 26.48 -10.20 -18.26
CA LEU A 304 25.99 -9.22 -19.23
C LEU A 304 26.60 -7.84 -18.98
N SER A 305 26.68 -7.02 -20.04
CA SER A 305 26.97 -5.60 -19.86
C SER A 305 25.83 -4.92 -19.08
N ALA A 306 26.06 -3.78 -18.45
CA ALA A 306 25.03 -3.03 -17.73
C ALA A 306 23.83 -2.67 -18.62
N GLU A 307 24.07 -2.39 -19.90
CA GLU A 307 23.04 -2.06 -20.88
C GLU A 307 22.22 -3.31 -21.26
N ASP A 308 22.86 -4.44 -21.53
CA ASP A 308 22.20 -5.71 -21.85
C ASP A 308 21.42 -6.25 -20.65
N ALA A 309 21.94 -6.12 -19.43
CA ALA A 309 21.25 -6.51 -18.20
C ALA A 309 20.00 -5.66 -17.97
N LYS A 310 20.08 -4.35 -18.23
CA LYS A 310 18.92 -3.47 -18.19
C LYS A 310 17.88 -3.86 -19.25
N GLU A 311 18.28 -4.15 -20.48
CA GLU A 311 17.38 -4.63 -21.53
C GLU A 311 16.76 -5.98 -21.14
N PHE A 312 17.52 -6.88 -20.56
CA PHE A 312 17.03 -8.16 -20.05
C PHE A 312 15.91 -7.96 -19.02
N VAL A 313 16.10 -7.09 -18.02
CA VAL A 313 15.12 -6.83 -16.98
C VAL A 313 13.91 -6.04 -17.51
N GLU A 314 14.14 -4.90 -18.18
CA GLU A 314 13.07 -3.97 -18.54
C GLU A 314 12.28 -4.37 -19.80
N LYS A 315 12.94 -5.07 -20.75
CA LYS A 315 12.29 -5.48 -21.98
C LYS A 315 11.91 -6.95 -21.94
N ARG A 316 12.89 -7.85 -21.79
CA ARG A 316 12.63 -9.28 -21.82
C ARG A 316 11.73 -9.72 -20.67
N MET A 317 12.15 -9.53 -19.40
CA MET A 317 11.36 -9.99 -18.25
C MET A 317 10.05 -9.23 -18.06
N MET A 318 10.09 -7.88 -18.15
CA MET A 318 8.92 -7.05 -17.79
C MET A 318 7.90 -6.97 -18.93
N LYS A 319 8.32 -6.81 -20.20
CA LYS A 319 7.41 -6.55 -21.32
C LYS A 319 7.08 -7.79 -22.12
N ASP A 320 8.10 -8.57 -22.51
CA ASP A 320 7.96 -9.68 -23.45
C ASP A 320 7.46 -10.94 -22.71
N GLU A 321 8.17 -11.38 -21.68
CA GLU A 321 7.86 -12.56 -20.88
C GLU A 321 6.81 -12.29 -19.79
N LYS A 322 6.64 -11.03 -19.38
CA LYS A 322 5.71 -10.59 -18.32
C LYS A 322 5.88 -11.36 -17.01
N ARG A 323 7.10 -11.64 -16.63
CA ARG A 323 7.47 -12.34 -15.39
C ARG A 323 8.19 -11.47 -14.35
N TYR A 324 8.41 -10.17 -14.66
CA TYR A 324 8.75 -9.15 -13.67
C TYR A 324 7.56 -8.22 -13.50
N LEU A 325 6.86 -8.36 -12.41
CA LEU A 325 5.57 -7.73 -12.14
C LEU A 325 5.67 -6.79 -10.95
N ARG A 326 5.03 -5.63 -11.04
CA ARG A 326 5.15 -4.57 -10.04
C ARG A 326 3.77 -4.01 -9.68
N ASP A 327 3.47 -4.01 -8.38
CA ASP A 327 2.33 -3.30 -7.78
C ASP A 327 2.87 -2.28 -6.78
N VAL A 328 3.27 -1.10 -7.30
CA VAL A 328 3.99 -0.08 -6.53
C VAL A 328 3.23 1.24 -6.50
N TYR A 329 3.16 1.86 -5.34
CA TYR A 329 2.32 3.01 -5.03
C TYR A 329 3.04 4.07 -4.19
#